data_9fd6a4da1c0517aada21779948692098
#
_entry.id   9fd6a4da1c0517aada21779948692098
#
_cell.length_a   1.000
_cell.length_b   1.000
_cell.length_c   1.000
_cell.angle_alpha   90.00
_cell.angle_beta   90.00
_cell.angle_gamma   90.00
#
_symmetry.space_group_name_H-M   'P 1'
#
loop_
_entity.id
_entity.type
_entity.pdbx_description
1 polymer ?
#
loop_
_entity_poly.entity_id
_entity_poly.type
_entity_poly.pdbx_seq_one_letter_code
_entity_poly.pdbx_strand_id
1 'polypeptide(L)'
;MKRIWAAISIGLILFATTAEAEYSNWSEKEKSQYETFVFLQAIDTAQTFKLIQCQRQQSVCGGVTERNPILGLTPNRKDLLALKIIGNYAMYKLLDISDNRSFNLRILNGAFSLVVVHNGIIIRTRF
;
A
#
# COMPACT_ATOMS: atom_id res chain seq x y z
N MET A 1 2.94 17.82 -17.10
CA MET A 1 3.20 17.15 -15.81
C MET A 1 2.82 17.97 -14.58
N LYS A 2 3.20 19.24 -14.46
CA LYS A 2 2.82 20.07 -13.28
C LYS A 2 1.30 20.20 -13.03
N ARG A 3 0.47 20.22 -14.09
CA ARG A 3 -1.00 20.29 -13.97
C ARG A 3 -1.66 19.02 -13.45
N ILE A 4 -1.07 17.85 -13.75
CA ILE A 4 -1.56 16.56 -13.28
C ILE A 4 -1.32 16.41 -11.78
N TRP A 5 -0.17 16.85 -11.27
CA TRP A 5 0.15 16.82 -9.85
C TRP A 5 -0.72 17.76 -9.02
N ALA A 6 -1.04 18.94 -9.56
CA ALA A 6 -1.99 19.85 -8.91
C ALA A 6 -3.40 19.25 -8.82
N ALA A 7 -3.88 18.61 -9.87
CA ALA A 7 -5.18 17.94 -9.86
C ALA A 7 -5.22 16.75 -8.88
N ILE A 8 -4.14 15.95 -8.81
CA ILE A 8 -4.01 14.85 -7.85
C ILE A 8 -3.97 15.39 -6.41
N SER A 9 -3.25 16.48 -6.16
CA SER A 9 -3.16 17.09 -4.83
C SER A 9 -4.50 17.67 -4.37
N ILE A 10 -5.23 18.35 -5.24
CA ILE A 10 -6.57 18.88 -4.94
C ILE A 10 -7.56 17.73 -4.73
N GLY A 11 -7.49 16.70 -5.55
CA GLY A 11 -8.29 15.49 -5.38
C GLY A 11 -8.05 14.82 -4.03
N LEU A 12 -6.79 14.66 -3.61
CA LEU A 12 -6.42 14.08 -2.32
C LEU A 12 -6.97 14.87 -1.11
N ILE A 13 -6.97 16.20 -1.18
CA ILE A 13 -7.51 17.06 -0.11
C ILE A 13 -9.03 16.93 -0.02
N LEU A 14 -9.73 16.94 -1.14
CA LEU A 14 -11.19 16.77 -1.17
C LEU A 14 -11.61 15.37 -0.70
N PHE A 15 -10.84 14.34 -1.02
CA PHE A 15 -11.08 12.97 -0.59
C PHE A 15 -10.79 12.74 0.89
N ALA A 16 -9.80 13.41 1.48
CA ALA A 16 -9.48 13.30 2.89
C ALA A 16 -10.67 13.76 3.77
N THR A 17 -11.33 14.85 3.40
CA THR A 17 -12.47 15.39 4.16
C THR A 17 -13.71 14.49 4.12
N THR A 18 -14.01 13.87 2.97
CA THR A 18 -15.13 12.91 2.87
C THR A 18 -14.83 11.58 3.54
N ALA A 19 -13.59 11.11 3.49
CA ALA A 19 -13.16 9.88 4.15
C ALA A 19 -13.26 9.99 5.68
N GLU A 20 -12.92 11.14 6.24
CA GLU A 20 -12.96 11.37 7.69
C GLU A 20 -14.39 11.31 8.25
N ALA A 21 -15.38 11.84 7.54
CA ALA A 21 -16.79 11.78 7.93
C ALA A 21 -17.36 10.35 7.89
N GLU A 22 -16.98 9.55 6.92
CA GLU A 22 -17.42 8.16 6.77
C GLU A 22 -16.74 7.24 7.80
N TYR A 23 -15.45 7.43 8.04
CA TYR A 23 -14.66 6.67 9.02
C TYR A 23 -15.16 6.85 10.45
N SER A 24 -15.75 7.99 10.79
CA SER A 24 -16.32 8.23 12.12
C SER A 24 -17.45 7.25 12.49
N ASN A 25 -18.13 6.68 11.49
CA ASN A 25 -19.22 5.72 11.67
C ASN A 25 -18.74 4.27 11.86
N TRP A 26 -17.42 4.03 11.72
CA TRP A 26 -16.87 2.69 11.93
C TRP A 26 -16.77 2.37 13.41
N SER A 27 -16.97 1.11 13.77
CA SER A 27 -16.73 0.64 15.14
C SER A 27 -15.26 0.77 15.52
N GLU A 28 -14.98 0.90 16.81
CA GLU A 28 -13.57 0.98 17.30
C GLU A 28 -12.74 -0.23 16.87
N LYS A 29 -13.36 -1.41 16.80
CA LYS A 29 -12.71 -2.62 16.30
C LYS A 29 -12.34 -2.51 14.83
N GLU A 30 -13.24 -2.00 13.99
CA GLU A 30 -12.98 -1.80 12.56
C GLU A 30 -11.91 -0.75 12.33
N LYS A 31 -11.94 0.34 13.10
CA LYS A 31 -10.89 1.37 13.08
C LYS A 31 -9.51 0.77 13.40
N SER A 32 -9.41 0.03 14.50
CA SER A 32 -8.17 -0.63 14.91
C SER A 32 -7.65 -1.63 13.84
N GLN A 33 -8.56 -2.39 13.24
CA GLN A 33 -8.22 -3.31 12.15
C GLN A 33 -7.74 -2.56 10.89
N TYR A 34 -8.34 -1.43 10.58
CA TYR A 34 -7.93 -0.59 9.45
C TYR A 34 -6.58 0.09 9.68
N GLU A 35 -6.33 0.58 10.88
CA GLU A 35 -5.03 1.11 11.28
C GLU A 35 -3.93 0.06 11.14
N THR A 36 -4.21 -1.18 11.54
CA THR A 36 -3.30 -2.32 11.31
C THR A 36 -3.05 -2.54 9.83
N PHE A 37 -4.08 -2.49 9.00
CA PHE A 37 -3.95 -2.59 7.54
C PHE A 37 -3.07 -1.50 6.95
N VAL A 38 -3.30 -0.24 7.34
CA VAL A 38 -2.48 0.91 6.90
C VAL A 38 -1.02 0.75 7.33
N PHE A 39 -0.78 0.30 8.55
CA PHE A 39 0.55 0.03 9.06
C PHE A 39 1.27 -1.06 8.25
N LEU A 40 0.60 -2.17 7.95
CA LEU A 40 1.14 -3.23 7.09
C LEU A 40 1.46 -2.72 5.68
N GLN A 41 0.62 -1.86 5.12
CA GLN A 41 0.86 -1.22 3.83
C GLN A 41 2.10 -0.30 3.86
N ALA A 42 2.33 0.41 4.96
CA ALA A 42 3.51 1.25 5.13
C ALA A 42 4.79 0.39 5.19
N ILE A 43 4.77 -0.72 5.92
CA ILE A 43 5.91 -1.66 5.99
C ILE A 43 6.18 -2.27 4.60
N ASP A 44 5.15 -2.78 3.92
CA ASP A 44 5.27 -3.35 2.58
C ASP A 44 5.84 -2.34 1.58
N THR A 45 5.41 -1.08 1.66
CA THR A 45 5.94 0.00 0.82
C THR A 45 7.42 0.26 1.08
N ALA A 46 7.84 0.31 2.34
CA ALA A 46 9.24 0.49 2.72
C ALA A 46 10.11 -0.68 2.25
N GLN A 47 9.61 -1.92 2.41
CA GLN A 47 10.29 -3.12 1.92
C GLN A 47 10.42 -3.11 0.39
N THR A 48 9.37 -2.73 -0.32
CA THR A 48 9.38 -2.63 -1.77
C THR A 48 10.37 -1.56 -2.25
N PHE A 49 10.46 -0.41 -1.58
CA PHE A 49 11.48 0.59 -1.90
C PHE A 49 12.89 0.04 -1.76
N LYS A 50 13.15 -0.73 -0.73
CA LYS A 50 14.44 -1.37 -0.52
C LYS A 50 14.75 -2.38 -1.63
N LEU A 51 13.79 -3.20 -2.02
CA LEU A 51 13.93 -4.15 -3.12
C LEU A 51 14.16 -3.46 -4.47
N ILE A 52 13.48 -2.36 -4.77
CA ILE A 52 13.68 -1.56 -5.99
C ILE A 52 15.07 -0.93 -6.01
N GLN A 53 15.52 -0.39 -4.89
CA GLN A 53 16.87 0.16 -4.79
C GLN A 53 17.92 -0.91 -5.09
N CYS A 54 17.69 -2.11 -4.60
CA CYS A 54 18.50 -3.27 -4.82
C CYS A 54 18.58 -3.66 -6.30
N GLN A 55 17.46 -3.71 -6.99
CA GLN A 55 17.42 -3.99 -8.43
C GLN A 55 18.25 -3.02 -9.27
N ARG A 56 18.24 -1.74 -8.91
CA ARG A 56 19.01 -0.71 -9.62
C ARG A 56 20.52 -0.84 -9.42
N GLN A 57 20.94 -1.41 -8.30
CA GLN A 57 22.34 -1.62 -7.92
C GLN A 57 22.84 -3.02 -8.25
N GLN A 58 22.41 -3.62 -9.33
CA GLN A 58 22.59 -5.00 -9.85
C GLN A 58 23.69 -5.88 -9.24
N SER A 59 24.73 -5.29 -8.67
CA SER A 59 25.90 -6.00 -8.13
C SER A 59 25.71 -6.56 -6.71
N VAL A 60 24.71 -6.09 -5.96
CA VAL A 60 24.60 -6.40 -4.52
C VAL A 60 23.44 -7.35 -4.21
N CYS A 61 22.43 -7.43 -5.06
CA CYS A 61 21.14 -8.02 -4.69
C CYS A 61 20.67 -9.23 -5.49
N GLY A 62 21.51 -9.83 -6.30
CA GLY A 62 21.30 -11.17 -6.85
C GLY A 62 19.96 -11.44 -7.56
N GLY A 63 19.49 -10.52 -8.42
CA GLY A 63 18.42 -10.83 -9.37
C GLY A 63 17.00 -10.84 -8.78
N VAL A 64 16.72 -10.07 -7.73
CA VAL A 64 15.35 -9.84 -7.29
C VAL A 64 14.61 -8.99 -8.31
N THR A 65 13.52 -9.51 -8.88
CA THR A 65 12.68 -8.78 -9.83
C THR A 65 11.31 -8.51 -9.21
N GLU A 66 10.78 -7.31 -9.46
CA GLU A 66 9.38 -7.00 -9.12
C GLU A 66 8.45 -7.87 -9.96
N ARG A 67 7.52 -8.55 -9.33
CA ARG A 67 6.59 -9.45 -10.01
C ARG A 67 5.22 -8.83 -10.25
N ASN A 68 5.01 -7.60 -9.79
CA ASN A 68 3.74 -6.94 -10.01
C ASN A 68 3.65 -6.42 -11.47
N PRO A 69 2.77 -6.99 -12.29
CA PRO A 69 2.68 -6.62 -13.71
C PRO A 69 2.22 -5.17 -13.93
N ILE A 70 1.57 -4.55 -12.94
CA ILE A 70 1.12 -3.16 -13.02
C ILE A 70 2.29 -2.19 -12.84
N LEU A 71 3.28 -2.55 -12.03
CA LEU A 71 4.46 -1.73 -11.76
C LEU A 71 5.56 -1.88 -12.82
N GLY A 72 5.50 -2.94 -13.65
CA GLY A 72 6.54 -3.27 -14.61
C GLY A 72 7.81 -3.84 -13.97
N LEU A 73 8.84 -4.08 -14.79
CA LEU A 73 10.09 -4.74 -14.37
C LEU A 73 10.99 -3.84 -13.52
N THR A 74 10.92 -2.52 -13.71
CA THR A 74 11.73 -1.53 -12.99
C THR A 74 10.89 -0.33 -12.60
N PRO A 75 9.99 -0.47 -11.62
CA PRO A 75 9.12 0.62 -11.20
C PRO A 75 9.95 1.75 -10.58
N ASN A 76 9.53 2.99 -10.81
CA ASN A 76 10.10 4.11 -10.09
C ASN A 76 9.33 4.34 -8.77
N ARG A 77 9.98 5.02 -7.79
CA ARG A 77 9.37 5.26 -6.47
C ARG A 77 8.09 6.09 -6.55
N LYS A 78 8.00 7.00 -7.51
CA LYS A 78 6.82 7.88 -7.66
C LYS A 78 5.62 7.09 -8.14
N ASP A 79 5.81 6.20 -9.12
CA ASP A 79 4.75 5.36 -9.65
C ASP A 79 4.25 4.37 -8.59
N LEU A 80 5.18 3.81 -7.80
CA LEU A 80 4.83 2.94 -6.69
C LEU A 80 4.00 3.69 -5.64
N LEU A 81 4.42 4.88 -5.23
CA LEU A 81 3.66 5.69 -4.26
C LEU A 81 2.28 6.05 -4.79
N ALA A 82 2.19 6.49 -6.05
CA ALA A 82 0.91 6.82 -6.67
C ALA A 82 -0.02 5.61 -6.69
N LEU A 83 0.47 4.44 -7.08
CA LEU A 83 -0.31 3.20 -7.09
C LEU A 83 -0.76 2.79 -5.68
N LYS A 84 0.12 2.90 -4.67
CA LYS A 84 -0.22 2.60 -3.28
C LYS A 84 -1.29 3.55 -2.73
N ILE A 85 -1.19 4.85 -3.01
CA ILE A 85 -2.18 5.85 -2.57
C ILE A 85 -3.54 5.57 -3.22
N ILE A 86 -3.58 5.38 -4.55
CA ILE A 86 -4.81 5.11 -5.29
C ILE A 86 -5.41 3.76 -4.84
N GLY A 87 -4.59 2.73 -4.71
CA GLY A 87 -5.02 1.40 -4.29
C GLY A 87 -5.57 1.39 -2.87
N ASN A 88 -4.93 2.08 -1.93
CA ASN A 88 -5.40 2.20 -0.55
C ASN A 88 -6.71 2.99 -0.47
N TYR A 89 -6.86 4.03 -1.27
CA TYR A 89 -8.11 4.78 -1.33
C TYR A 89 -9.26 3.92 -1.89
N ALA A 90 -9.02 3.21 -2.99
CA ALA A 90 -10.02 2.30 -3.56
C ALA A 90 -10.42 1.21 -2.55
N MET A 91 -9.45 0.65 -1.83
CA MET A 91 -9.69 -0.34 -0.79
C MET A 91 -10.52 0.24 0.36
N TYR A 92 -10.20 1.45 0.82
CA TYR A 92 -10.99 2.16 1.83
C TYR A 92 -12.45 2.30 1.39
N LYS A 93 -12.71 2.72 0.16
CA LYS A 93 -14.07 2.87 -0.38
C LYS A 93 -14.81 1.54 -0.47
N LEU A 94 -14.14 0.47 -0.91
CA LEU A 94 -14.72 -0.87 -0.94
C LEU A 94 -15.08 -1.38 0.47
N LEU A 95 -14.24 -1.11 1.45
CA LEU A 95 -14.51 -1.46 2.85
C LEU A 95 -15.67 -0.65 3.42
N ASP A 96 -15.76 0.63 3.09
CA ASP A 96 -16.79 1.52 3.61
C ASP A 96 -18.20 1.10 3.18
N ILE A 97 -18.36 0.65 1.93
CA ILE A 97 -19.63 0.14 1.40
C ILE A 97 -19.91 -1.32 1.74
N SER A 98 -19.00 -2.02 2.41
CA SER A 98 -19.11 -3.45 2.70
C SER A 98 -19.92 -3.72 3.96
N ASP A 99 -20.91 -4.61 3.87
CA ASP A 99 -21.68 -5.08 5.01
C ASP A 99 -20.85 -5.95 5.97
N ASN A 100 -19.77 -6.57 5.47
CA ASN A 100 -18.89 -7.45 6.23
C ASN A 100 -17.50 -6.83 6.44
N ARG A 101 -17.42 -5.54 6.73
CA ARG A 101 -16.18 -4.77 6.84
C ARG A 101 -15.15 -5.43 7.78
N SER A 102 -15.56 -5.81 9.00
CA SER A 102 -14.65 -6.44 9.95
C SER A 102 -14.08 -7.77 9.46
N PHE A 103 -14.85 -8.57 8.76
CA PHE A 103 -14.38 -9.82 8.15
C PHE A 103 -13.38 -9.55 7.03
N ASN A 104 -13.71 -8.62 6.13
CA ASN A 104 -12.83 -8.25 5.03
C ASN A 104 -11.50 -7.67 5.53
N LEU A 105 -11.52 -6.84 6.58
CA LEU A 105 -10.31 -6.32 7.21
C LEU A 105 -9.43 -7.43 7.80
N ARG A 106 -10.02 -8.47 8.39
CA ARG A 106 -9.25 -9.62 8.89
C ARG A 106 -8.54 -10.37 7.76
N ILE A 107 -9.23 -10.60 6.65
CA ILE A 107 -8.63 -11.25 5.48
C ILE A 107 -7.49 -10.40 4.92
N LEU A 108 -7.71 -9.10 4.74
CA LEU A 108 -6.69 -8.18 4.24
C LEU A 108 -5.47 -8.15 5.16
N ASN A 109 -5.68 -8.02 6.47
CA ASN A 109 -4.58 -8.01 7.44
C ASN A 109 -3.80 -9.33 7.44
N GLY A 110 -4.48 -10.45 7.32
CA GLY A 110 -3.84 -11.77 7.18
C GLY A 110 -3.00 -11.86 5.91
N ALA A 111 -3.56 -11.50 4.76
CA ALA A 111 -2.88 -11.52 3.48
C ALA A 111 -1.65 -10.60 3.46
N PHE A 112 -1.79 -9.34 3.92
CA PHE A 112 -0.67 -8.41 3.96
C PHE A 112 0.39 -8.76 5.00
N SER A 113 0.01 -9.38 6.11
CA SER A 113 0.99 -9.93 7.06
C SER A 113 1.88 -10.99 6.41
N LEU A 114 1.31 -11.87 5.59
CA LEU A 114 2.09 -12.86 4.83
C LEU A 114 3.03 -12.20 3.82
N VAL A 115 2.56 -11.17 3.11
CA VAL A 115 3.41 -10.40 2.18
C VAL A 115 4.58 -9.74 2.90
N VAL A 116 4.33 -9.08 4.03
CA VAL A 116 5.36 -8.40 4.83
C VAL A 116 6.39 -9.40 5.35
N VAL A 117 5.95 -10.55 5.85
CA VAL A 117 6.85 -11.62 6.32
C VAL A 117 7.68 -12.16 5.17
N HIS A 118 7.06 -12.46 4.03
CA HIS A 118 7.75 -12.96 2.84
C HIS A 118 8.81 -11.97 2.35
N ASN A 119 8.46 -10.71 2.21
CA ASN A 119 9.40 -9.64 1.81
C ASN A 119 10.53 -9.48 2.83
N GLY A 120 10.21 -9.57 4.12
CA GLY A 120 11.21 -9.53 5.19
C GLY A 120 12.22 -10.67 5.12
N ILE A 121 11.78 -11.89 4.81
CA ILE A 121 12.66 -13.05 4.60
C ILE A 121 13.58 -12.81 3.40
N ILE A 122 13.04 -12.34 2.27
CA ILE A 122 13.84 -12.04 1.07
C ILE A 122 14.91 -10.98 1.40
N ILE A 123 14.52 -9.91 2.09
CA ILE A 123 15.45 -8.85 2.47
C ILE A 123 16.56 -9.40 3.38
N ARG A 124 16.21 -10.18 4.41
CA ARG A 124 17.16 -10.76 5.34
C ARG A 124 18.14 -11.73 4.68
N THR A 125 17.69 -12.50 3.69
CA THR A 125 18.52 -13.53 3.05
C THR A 125 19.41 -12.99 1.94
N ARG A 126 19.12 -11.79 1.41
CA ARG A 126 19.84 -11.22 0.27
C ARG A 126 20.62 -9.93 0.58
N PHE A 127 20.47 -9.43 1.78
CA PHE A 127 21.16 -8.26 2.30
C PHE A 127 21.90 -8.60 3.60
#